data_ba2051ad964c1d3328ad25afe202fd5b
#
_entry.id   ba2051ad964c1d3328ad25afe202fd5b
#
_cell.length_a   1.000
_cell.length_b   1.000
_cell.length_c   1.000
_cell.angle_alpha   90.00
_cell.angle_beta   90.00
_cell.angle_gamma   90.00
#
_symmetry.space_group_name_H-M   'P 1'
#
loop_
_entity.id
_entity.type
_entity.pdbx_description
1 polymer ?
#
loop_
_entity_poly.entity_id
_entity_poly.type
_entity_poly.pdbx_seq_one_letter_code
_entity_poly.pdbx_strand_id
1 'polypeptide(L)'
;SSEATVDLTVNPVNDAPTLDDLADASVAEDSSYTLELSGADIDGDALTFLASVDANGSVSVDGSTLTITPADDYNGDITVSVIASDGQASGSGSFTLTVTPVNDAPVIGTLDDQAIDEDTSLTVELSASDIDSNDLTYSATNGDSEIVVDGTTLTITPPANYNGSEVVTVTVTDGDLSDSTTFTLTVNPVNDAPTL
;
A
#
# COMPACT_ATOMS: atom_id res chain seq x y z
N SER A 1 -14.25 21.76 82.09
CA SER A 1 -14.80 21.19 80.80
C SER A 1 -13.74 20.30 80.19
N SER A 2 -14.06 19.03 79.99
CA SER A 2 -13.21 18.11 79.26
C SER A 2 -13.61 18.19 77.79
N GLU A 3 -12.66 18.52 76.94
CA GLU A 3 -12.83 18.41 75.48
C GLU A 3 -12.68 16.93 75.07
N ALA A 4 -13.62 16.46 74.32
CA ALA A 4 -13.52 15.15 73.69
C ALA A 4 -13.09 15.35 72.24
N THR A 5 -11.98 14.75 71.83
CA THR A 5 -11.54 14.70 70.43
C THR A 5 -12.13 13.46 69.75
N VAL A 6 -12.66 13.61 68.53
CA VAL A 6 -13.07 12.55 67.68
C VAL A 6 -12.10 12.49 66.50
N ASP A 7 -11.40 11.40 66.39
CA ASP A 7 -10.57 11.12 65.21
C ASP A 7 -11.47 10.53 64.10
N LEU A 8 -11.57 11.26 62.98
CA LEU A 8 -12.26 10.78 61.77
C LEU A 8 -11.21 10.34 60.76
N THR A 9 -11.24 9.07 60.45
CA THR A 9 -10.41 8.52 59.36
C THR A 9 -11.26 8.44 58.07
N VAL A 10 -10.84 9.16 57.07
CA VAL A 10 -11.40 9.04 55.70
C VAL A 10 -10.47 8.11 54.90
N ASN A 11 -10.98 6.99 54.51
CA ASN A 11 -10.23 6.05 53.62
C ASN A 11 -10.38 6.52 52.19
N PRO A 12 -9.28 6.56 51.43
CA PRO A 12 -9.35 6.85 50.01
C PRO A 12 -10.11 5.71 49.25
N VAL A 13 -10.83 6.09 48.25
CA VAL A 13 -11.48 5.17 47.28
C VAL A 13 -10.88 5.50 45.92
N ASN A 14 -10.50 4.48 45.18
CA ASN A 14 -9.92 4.65 43.88
C ASN A 14 -10.94 5.24 42.89
N ASP A 15 -10.57 6.30 42.22
CA ASP A 15 -11.28 6.90 41.09
C ASP A 15 -10.74 6.36 39.76
N ALA A 16 -11.55 6.35 38.71
CA ALA A 16 -11.10 5.92 37.42
C ALA A 16 -10.28 7.03 36.72
N PRO A 17 -9.21 6.66 35.98
CA PRO A 17 -8.45 7.64 35.24
C PRO A 17 -9.26 8.25 34.10
N THR A 18 -8.89 9.45 33.71
CA THR A 18 -9.40 10.14 32.53
C THR A 18 -8.36 10.07 31.42
N LEU A 19 -8.82 9.76 30.19
CA LEU A 19 -8.01 9.88 28.98
C LEU A 19 -8.19 11.28 28.41
N ASP A 20 -7.11 11.91 27.94
CA ASP A 20 -7.20 13.18 27.25
C ASP A 20 -7.93 13.03 25.90
N ASP A 21 -8.45 14.13 25.37
CA ASP A 21 -9.22 14.13 24.14
C ASP A 21 -8.39 13.59 22.97
N LEU A 22 -8.97 12.63 22.26
CA LEU A 22 -8.41 12.04 21.05
C LEU A 22 -9.05 12.71 19.82
N ALA A 23 -8.23 13.38 19.00
CA ALA A 23 -8.70 13.99 17.77
C ALA A 23 -8.60 13.01 16.60
N ASP A 24 -9.57 13.06 15.68
CA ASP A 24 -9.48 12.36 14.39
C ASP A 24 -8.23 12.83 13.64
N ALA A 25 -7.63 11.91 12.89
CA ALA A 25 -6.38 12.12 12.19
C ALA A 25 -6.41 11.49 10.79
N SER A 26 -5.39 11.77 9.99
CA SER A 26 -5.20 11.13 8.70
C SER A 26 -3.74 10.73 8.48
N VAL A 27 -3.55 9.68 7.69
CA VAL A 27 -2.25 9.19 7.25
C VAL A 27 -2.38 8.67 5.81
N ALA A 28 -1.32 8.72 5.02
CA ALA A 28 -1.29 8.05 3.73
C ALA A 28 -1.22 6.52 3.94
N GLU A 29 -1.83 5.73 3.05
CA GLU A 29 -1.62 4.27 3.04
C GLU A 29 -0.12 3.96 2.96
N ASP A 30 0.27 2.75 3.29
CA ASP A 30 1.66 2.27 3.39
C ASP A 30 2.54 3.04 4.39
N SER A 31 1.92 3.90 5.21
CA SER A 31 2.58 4.67 6.25
C SER A 31 1.98 4.40 7.61
N SER A 32 2.81 4.49 8.66
CA SER A 32 2.34 4.36 10.03
C SER A 32 1.99 5.72 10.64
N TYR A 33 0.95 5.74 11.47
CA TYR A 33 0.56 6.90 12.29
C TYR A 33 1.00 6.70 13.74
N THR A 34 1.56 7.74 14.36
CA THR A 34 1.95 7.73 15.78
C THR A 34 1.26 8.83 16.56
N LEU A 35 0.86 8.53 17.81
CA LEU A 35 0.21 9.47 18.71
C LEU A 35 0.75 9.26 20.13
N GLU A 36 1.11 10.34 20.82
CA GLU A 36 1.39 10.30 22.25
C GLU A 36 0.07 10.37 23.02
N LEU A 37 -0.19 9.32 23.80
CA LEU A 37 -1.35 9.22 24.67
C LEU A 37 -1.08 9.90 25.99
N SER A 38 -2.06 10.60 26.52
CA SER A 38 -2.00 11.23 27.84
C SER A 38 -3.34 11.09 28.56
N GLY A 39 -3.28 11.27 29.87
CA GLY A 39 -4.44 11.18 30.74
C GLY A 39 -4.07 11.57 32.16
N ALA A 40 -5.06 11.64 33.03
CA ALA A 40 -4.86 11.99 34.42
C ALA A 40 -5.65 11.07 35.34
N ASP A 41 -5.06 10.82 36.50
CA ASP A 41 -5.70 10.16 37.63
C ASP A 41 -5.74 11.09 38.82
N ILE A 42 -6.90 11.17 39.52
CA ILE A 42 -7.08 12.11 40.64
C ILE A 42 -6.38 11.62 41.91
N ASP A 43 -6.16 10.30 42.02
CA ASP A 43 -5.42 9.70 43.13
C ASP A 43 -3.90 9.76 42.89
N GLY A 44 -3.49 10.08 41.66
CA GLY A 44 -2.10 10.22 41.25
C GLY A 44 -1.46 8.90 40.88
N ASP A 45 -2.26 7.88 40.52
CA ASP A 45 -1.79 6.57 40.15
C ASP A 45 -1.15 6.59 38.74
N ALA A 46 -0.21 5.67 38.50
CA ALA A 46 0.46 5.54 37.22
C ALA A 46 -0.45 4.89 36.18
N LEU A 47 -0.56 5.52 35.01
CA LEU A 47 -1.41 5.04 33.94
C LEU A 47 -0.67 4.08 33.00
N THR A 48 -1.40 3.08 32.54
CA THR A 48 -1.02 2.21 31.43
C THR A 48 -2.04 2.35 30.31
N PHE A 49 -1.56 2.32 29.06
CA PHE A 49 -2.42 2.50 27.88
C PHE A 49 -2.50 1.20 27.07
N LEU A 50 -3.70 0.91 26.57
CA LEU A 50 -3.97 -0.15 25.63
C LEU A 50 -4.77 0.41 24.46
N ALA A 51 -4.56 -0.11 23.27
CA ALA A 51 -5.33 0.28 22.11
C ALA A 51 -5.74 -0.94 21.27
N SER A 52 -6.81 -0.76 20.51
CA SER A 52 -7.27 -1.72 19.52
C SER A 52 -7.83 -0.99 18.31
N VAL A 53 -7.77 -1.63 17.15
CA VAL A 53 -8.41 -1.19 15.90
C VAL A 53 -9.53 -2.15 15.54
N ASP A 54 -10.52 -1.68 14.79
CA ASP A 54 -11.67 -2.48 14.37
C ASP A 54 -11.30 -3.49 13.28
N ALA A 55 -10.55 -3.06 12.26
CA ALA A 55 -10.07 -3.87 11.14
C ALA A 55 -8.98 -3.12 10.36
N ASN A 56 -8.47 -3.76 9.31
CA ASN A 56 -7.63 -3.16 8.26
C ASN A 56 -6.34 -2.49 8.75
N GLY A 57 -5.78 -3.00 9.84
CA GLY A 57 -4.52 -2.52 10.36
C GLY A 57 -4.09 -3.23 11.62
N SER A 58 -2.94 -2.86 12.12
CA SER A 58 -2.39 -3.31 13.40
C SER A 58 -2.09 -2.12 14.29
N VAL A 59 -2.08 -2.36 15.62
CA VAL A 59 -1.81 -1.35 16.62
C VAL A 59 -0.85 -1.87 17.67
N SER A 60 0.04 -1.01 18.12
CA SER A 60 0.92 -1.26 19.26
C SER A 60 0.99 -0.03 20.15
N VAL A 61 1.23 -0.26 21.45
CA VAL A 61 1.47 0.81 22.44
C VAL A 61 2.76 0.47 23.19
N ASP A 62 3.70 1.40 23.17
CA ASP A 62 4.95 1.34 23.94
C ASP A 62 5.02 2.55 24.87
N GLY A 63 4.80 2.29 26.18
CA GLY A 63 4.62 3.35 27.16
C GLY A 63 3.38 4.18 26.86
N SER A 64 3.56 5.42 26.43
CA SER A 64 2.51 6.35 25.98
C SER A 64 2.44 6.49 24.46
N THR A 65 3.37 5.92 23.71
CA THR A 65 3.40 6.03 22.26
C THR A 65 2.51 4.97 21.61
N LEU A 66 1.42 5.40 21.02
CA LEU A 66 0.55 4.59 20.16
C LEU A 66 1.10 4.61 18.75
N THR A 67 1.24 3.42 18.12
CA THR A 67 1.57 3.28 16.70
C THR A 67 0.47 2.46 16.02
N ILE A 68 -0.06 2.99 14.93
CA ILE A 68 -1.05 2.31 14.07
C ILE A 68 -0.41 2.12 12.71
N THR A 69 -0.46 0.89 12.19
CA THR A 69 -0.01 0.56 10.85
C THR A 69 -1.19 -0.01 10.09
N PRO A 70 -1.75 0.75 9.12
CA PRO A 70 -2.77 0.23 8.22
C PRO A 70 -2.30 -1.05 7.52
N ALA A 71 -3.23 -1.83 7.00
CA ALA A 71 -2.88 -2.93 6.10
C ALA A 71 -2.33 -2.35 4.79
N ASP A 72 -1.49 -3.13 4.11
CA ASP A 72 -0.92 -2.74 2.81
C ASP A 72 -2.06 -2.40 1.83
N ASP A 73 -1.89 -1.36 1.04
CA ASP A 73 -2.83 -0.87 0.01
C ASP A 73 -4.27 -0.59 0.56
N TYR A 74 -4.42 -0.38 1.87
CA TYR A 74 -5.72 -0.07 2.45
C TYR A 74 -5.94 1.43 2.53
N ASN A 75 -7.00 1.91 1.92
CA ASN A 75 -7.53 3.26 2.10
C ASN A 75 -8.96 3.22 2.66
N GLY A 76 -9.29 4.17 3.55
CA GLY A 76 -10.57 4.23 4.26
C GLY A 76 -10.39 4.57 5.74
N ASP A 77 -11.46 4.45 6.50
CA ASP A 77 -11.47 4.80 7.91
C ASP A 77 -11.16 3.58 8.80
N ILE A 78 -10.32 3.79 9.81
CA ILE A 78 -10.01 2.84 10.88
C ILE A 78 -10.48 3.46 12.19
N THR A 79 -11.37 2.75 12.91
CA THR A 79 -11.77 3.15 14.26
C THR A 79 -10.75 2.67 15.27
N VAL A 80 -10.15 3.59 16.01
CA VAL A 80 -9.15 3.32 17.04
C VAL A 80 -9.79 3.51 18.41
N SER A 81 -9.74 2.47 19.24
CA SER A 81 -10.20 2.54 20.64
C SER A 81 -8.99 2.51 21.58
N VAL A 82 -8.97 3.41 22.57
CA VAL A 82 -7.89 3.55 23.54
C VAL A 82 -8.45 3.42 24.94
N ILE A 83 -7.72 2.73 25.81
CA ILE A 83 -8.03 2.55 27.23
C ILE A 83 -6.83 3.04 28.05
N ALA A 84 -7.09 3.89 29.02
CA ALA A 84 -6.16 4.22 30.09
C ALA A 84 -6.57 3.49 31.37
N SER A 85 -5.64 2.83 32.05
CA SER A 85 -5.90 2.08 33.29
C SER A 85 -4.85 2.40 34.35
N ASP A 86 -5.31 2.55 35.59
CA ASP A 86 -4.53 2.65 36.81
C ASP A 86 -4.24 1.27 37.46
N GLY A 87 -4.78 0.19 36.88
CA GLY A 87 -4.70 -1.18 37.40
C GLY A 87 -5.90 -1.60 38.25
N GLN A 88 -6.82 -0.70 38.63
CA GLN A 88 -8.05 -0.99 39.38
C GLN A 88 -9.31 -0.58 38.58
N ALA A 89 -9.22 0.55 37.88
CA ALA A 89 -10.28 1.11 37.05
C ALA A 89 -9.74 1.54 35.69
N SER A 90 -10.60 2.00 34.79
CA SER A 90 -10.17 2.45 33.46
C SER A 90 -11.08 3.53 32.89
N GLY A 91 -10.48 4.44 32.11
CA GLY A 91 -11.15 5.36 31.21
C GLY A 91 -10.91 4.94 29.75
N SER A 92 -11.78 5.33 28.84
CA SER A 92 -11.64 4.97 27.42
C SER A 92 -12.08 6.09 26.50
N GLY A 93 -11.52 6.11 25.30
CA GLY A 93 -11.86 7.01 24.21
C GLY A 93 -11.67 6.33 22.86
N SER A 94 -12.10 7.00 21.82
CA SER A 94 -11.89 6.53 20.45
C SER A 94 -11.73 7.71 19.49
N PHE A 95 -11.07 7.49 18.38
CA PHE A 95 -10.95 8.42 17.27
C PHE A 95 -10.93 7.68 15.94
N THR A 96 -11.17 8.40 14.85
CA THR A 96 -11.07 7.89 13.50
C THR A 96 -9.71 8.26 12.90
N LEU A 97 -9.00 7.25 12.39
CA LEU A 97 -7.84 7.45 11.52
C LEU A 97 -8.28 7.24 10.07
N THR A 98 -8.31 8.31 9.29
CA THR A 98 -8.59 8.23 7.84
C THR A 98 -7.30 7.92 7.10
N VAL A 99 -7.24 6.78 6.44
CA VAL A 99 -6.14 6.39 5.55
C VAL A 99 -6.45 6.89 4.15
N THR A 100 -5.59 7.76 3.63
CA THR A 100 -5.77 8.36 2.31
C THR A 100 -5.04 7.57 1.23
N PRO A 101 -5.64 7.39 0.03
CA PRO A 101 -5.00 6.65 -1.05
C PRO A 101 -3.71 7.33 -1.54
N VAL A 102 -2.78 6.53 -1.98
CA VAL A 102 -1.56 6.91 -2.70
C VAL A 102 -1.52 6.06 -3.96
N ASN A 103 -1.24 6.65 -5.10
CA ASN A 103 -1.17 5.89 -6.34
C ASN A 103 0.03 4.95 -6.36
N ASP A 104 -0.24 3.68 -6.62
CA ASP A 104 0.75 2.63 -6.84
C ASP A 104 1.10 2.48 -8.32
N ALA A 105 2.24 1.89 -8.63
CA ALA A 105 2.61 1.62 -10.01
C ALA A 105 1.93 0.34 -10.51
N PRO A 106 1.48 0.31 -11.78
CA PRO A 106 1.01 -0.91 -12.39
C PRO A 106 2.11 -1.99 -12.41
N VAL A 107 1.71 -3.24 -12.39
CA VAL A 107 2.61 -4.40 -12.51
C VAL A 107 2.36 -5.09 -13.82
N ILE A 108 3.36 -5.06 -14.73
CA ILE A 108 3.27 -5.71 -16.05
C ILE A 108 3.46 -7.22 -15.93
N GLY A 109 2.66 -7.97 -16.68
CA GLY A 109 2.80 -9.42 -16.79
C GLY A 109 4.13 -9.83 -17.46
N THR A 110 4.64 -11.00 -17.11
CA THR A 110 5.85 -11.55 -17.72
C THR A 110 5.64 -11.90 -19.17
N LEU A 111 6.64 -11.60 -20.01
CA LEU A 111 6.67 -11.95 -21.43
C LEU A 111 7.83 -12.91 -21.67
N ASP A 112 7.53 -14.03 -22.30
CA ASP A 112 8.56 -15.00 -22.72
C ASP A 112 9.22 -14.58 -24.03
N ASP A 113 10.49 -14.98 -24.22
CA ASP A 113 11.19 -14.83 -25.50
C ASP A 113 10.42 -15.49 -26.65
N GLN A 114 10.41 -14.85 -27.79
CA GLN A 114 9.66 -15.26 -28.99
C GLN A 114 10.58 -15.55 -30.16
N ALA A 115 10.14 -16.41 -31.04
CA ALA A 115 10.82 -16.68 -32.31
C ALA A 115 9.81 -16.79 -33.48
N ILE A 116 10.11 -16.11 -34.56
CA ILE A 116 9.32 -16.14 -35.82
C ILE A 116 10.25 -16.34 -37.00
N ASP A 117 9.69 -16.70 -38.14
CA ASP A 117 10.42 -16.70 -39.41
C ASP A 117 10.42 -15.28 -40.00
N GLU A 118 11.49 -14.94 -40.76
CA GLU A 118 11.52 -13.66 -41.48
C GLU A 118 10.30 -13.54 -42.44
N ASP A 119 9.93 -12.30 -42.77
CA ASP A 119 8.74 -11.95 -43.56
C ASP A 119 7.39 -12.31 -42.91
N THR A 120 7.38 -12.60 -41.62
CA THR A 120 6.16 -12.78 -40.82
C THR A 120 6.07 -11.74 -39.68
N SER A 121 4.86 -11.55 -39.13
CA SER A 121 4.63 -10.67 -37.97
C SER A 121 4.35 -11.49 -36.72
N LEU A 122 4.81 -11.00 -35.57
CA LEU A 122 4.47 -11.51 -34.24
C LEU A 122 3.29 -10.72 -33.68
N THR A 123 2.37 -11.40 -33.00
CA THR A 123 1.32 -10.79 -32.18
C THR A 123 1.40 -11.34 -30.77
N VAL A 124 1.44 -10.47 -29.78
CA VAL A 124 1.52 -10.80 -28.34
C VAL A 124 0.40 -10.07 -27.60
N GLU A 125 -0.32 -10.80 -26.74
CA GLU A 125 -1.28 -10.20 -25.82
C GLU A 125 -0.56 -9.75 -24.54
N LEU A 126 -0.71 -8.49 -24.22
CA LEU A 126 -0.14 -7.85 -23.02
C LEU A 126 -1.13 -7.93 -21.87
N SER A 127 -0.61 -8.03 -20.66
CA SER A 127 -1.41 -7.98 -19.44
C SER A 127 -0.69 -7.20 -18.36
N ALA A 128 -1.43 -6.49 -17.54
CA ALA A 128 -0.95 -5.84 -16.34
C ALA A 128 -2.07 -5.77 -15.29
N SER A 129 -1.71 -5.53 -14.07
CA SER A 129 -2.63 -5.24 -12.97
C SER A 129 -2.17 -3.99 -12.24
N ASP A 130 -3.13 -3.27 -11.70
CA ASP A 130 -2.93 -2.09 -10.90
C ASP A 130 -3.97 -2.11 -9.78
N ILE A 131 -3.58 -1.70 -8.56
CA ILE A 131 -4.47 -1.75 -7.41
C ILE A 131 -5.45 -0.58 -7.38
N ASP A 132 -5.05 0.56 -7.94
CA ASP A 132 -5.82 1.80 -7.92
C ASP A 132 -6.57 2.07 -9.23
N SER A 133 -6.04 1.60 -10.35
CA SER A 133 -6.51 1.96 -11.68
C SER A 133 -6.81 0.74 -12.56
N ASN A 134 -7.90 0.86 -13.35
CA ASN A 134 -8.21 -0.05 -14.44
C ASN A 134 -7.89 0.55 -15.82
N ASP A 135 -7.48 1.83 -15.86
CA ASP A 135 -7.21 2.56 -17.10
C ASP A 135 -5.71 2.52 -17.41
N LEU A 136 -5.25 1.34 -17.90
CA LEU A 136 -3.85 1.11 -18.23
C LEU A 136 -3.57 1.33 -19.71
N THR A 137 -2.44 1.99 -19.99
CA THR A 137 -1.97 2.25 -21.35
C THR A 137 -0.65 1.54 -21.60
N TYR A 138 -0.57 0.81 -22.71
CA TYR A 138 0.62 0.08 -23.11
C TYR A 138 1.37 0.79 -24.23
N SER A 139 2.68 0.65 -24.21
CA SER A 139 3.59 1.08 -25.27
C SER A 139 4.73 0.08 -25.41
N ALA A 140 5.36 0.04 -26.58
CA ALA A 140 6.52 -0.82 -26.78
C ALA A 140 7.57 -0.12 -27.65
N THR A 141 8.82 -0.52 -27.47
CA THR A 141 9.97 -0.06 -28.26
C THR A 141 10.90 -1.23 -28.55
N ASN A 142 11.58 -1.18 -29.69
CA ASN A 142 12.58 -2.16 -30.08
C ASN A 142 13.67 -1.50 -30.96
N GLY A 143 14.47 -2.34 -31.68
CA GLY A 143 15.48 -1.90 -32.64
C GLY A 143 14.87 -1.42 -33.96
N ASP A 144 14.75 -2.34 -34.92
CA ASP A 144 14.49 -2.01 -36.33
C ASP A 144 13.07 -2.37 -36.82
N SER A 145 12.33 -3.19 -36.05
CA SER A 145 10.99 -3.66 -36.47
C SER A 145 9.92 -2.58 -36.26
N GLU A 146 8.89 -2.60 -37.12
CA GLU A 146 7.70 -1.79 -36.90
C GLU A 146 6.90 -2.34 -35.71
N ILE A 147 6.52 -1.46 -34.79
CA ILE A 147 5.71 -1.79 -33.61
C ILE A 147 4.38 -1.06 -33.68
N VAL A 148 3.31 -1.79 -33.44
CA VAL A 148 1.96 -1.27 -33.23
C VAL A 148 1.41 -1.86 -31.94
N VAL A 149 0.91 -1.01 -31.03
CA VAL A 149 0.16 -1.39 -29.83
C VAL A 149 -1.27 -0.88 -30.01
N ASP A 150 -2.24 -1.80 -29.98
CA ASP A 150 -3.67 -1.49 -30.03
C ASP A 150 -4.36 -2.14 -28.83
N GLY A 151 -4.69 -1.31 -27.83
CA GLY A 151 -5.17 -1.79 -26.53
C GLY A 151 -4.12 -2.69 -25.86
N THR A 152 -4.43 -3.95 -25.69
CA THR A 152 -3.54 -4.98 -25.11
C THR A 152 -2.79 -5.79 -26.15
N THR A 153 -2.99 -5.54 -27.44
CA THR A 153 -2.38 -6.32 -28.52
C THR A 153 -1.13 -5.61 -29.05
N LEU A 154 0.01 -6.24 -28.88
CA LEU A 154 1.30 -5.82 -29.47
C LEU A 154 1.52 -6.57 -30.77
N THR A 155 1.72 -5.85 -31.87
CA THR A 155 2.13 -6.42 -33.19
C THR A 155 3.52 -5.90 -33.53
N ILE A 156 4.42 -6.82 -33.89
CA ILE A 156 5.80 -6.53 -34.33
C ILE A 156 5.99 -7.07 -35.72
N THR A 157 6.43 -6.23 -36.64
CA THR A 157 6.69 -6.59 -38.02
C THR A 157 8.13 -6.26 -38.38
N PRO A 158 9.03 -7.27 -38.41
CA PRO A 158 10.41 -7.06 -38.85
C PRO A 158 10.49 -6.56 -40.28
N PRO A 159 11.55 -5.83 -40.67
CA PRO A 159 11.80 -5.47 -42.05
C PRO A 159 11.93 -6.71 -42.94
N ALA A 160 11.55 -6.59 -44.23
CA ALA A 160 11.65 -7.68 -45.17
C ALA A 160 13.08 -8.26 -45.23
N ASN A 161 13.18 -9.60 -45.25
CA ASN A 161 14.44 -10.38 -45.28
C ASN A 161 15.35 -10.05 -44.03
N TYR A 162 14.80 -9.51 -42.94
CA TYR A 162 15.56 -9.33 -41.72
C TYR A 162 15.62 -10.64 -40.94
N ASN A 163 16.84 -11.06 -40.58
CA ASN A 163 17.03 -12.15 -39.62
C ASN A 163 18.05 -11.72 -38.53
N GLY A 164 17.83 -12.15 -37.30
CA GLY A 164 18.59 -11.73 -36.16
C GLY A 164 17.78 -11.75 -34.88
N SER A 165 18.27 -11.04 -33.87
CA SER A 165 17.57 -10.91 -32.59
C SER A 165 17.50 -9.45 -32.18
N GLU A 166 16.35 -9.04 -31.64
CA GLU A 166 16.15 -7.72 -31.07
C GLU A 166 15.49 -7.83 -29.70
N VAL A 167 15.78 -6.85 -28.81
CA VAL A 167 15.15 -6.76 -27.50
C VAL A 167 13.97 -5.81 -27.64
N VAL A 168 12.81 -6.30 -27.25
CA VAL A 168 11.57 -5.52 -27.19
C VAL A 168 11.34 -5.12 -25.73
N THR A 169 11.16 -3.83 -25.48
CA THR A 169 10.77 -3.29 -24.19
C THR A 169 9.30 -2.92 -24.26
N VAL A 170 8.51 -3.46 -23.33
CA VAL A 170 7.08 -3.13 -23.17
C VAL A 170 6.92 -2.37 -21.87
N THR A 171 6.19 -1.26 -21.92
CA THR A 171 5.89 -0.41 -20.77
C THR A 171 4.38 -0.29 -20.62
N VAL A 172 3.91 -0.36 -19.38
CA VAL A 172 2.53 -0.05 -19.00
C VAL A 172 2.54 1.19 -18.09
N THR A 173 1.52 2.01 -18.18
CA THR A 173 1.33 3.19 -17.30
C THR A 173 -0.15 3.38 -16.98
N ASP A 174 -0.41 3.87 -15.76
CA ASP A 174 -1.70 4.37 -15.28
C ASP A 174 -1.93 5.85 -15.60
N GLY A 175 -0.90 6.52 -16.14
CA GLY A 175 -0.86 7.96 -16.43
C GLY A 175 0.08 8.76 -15.53
N ASP A 176 0.38 8.27 -14.33
CA ASP A 176 1.28 8.90 -13.35
C ASP A 176 2.55 8.08 -13.12
N LEU A 177 2.39 6.78 -12.95
CA LEU A 177 3.48 5.82 -12.73
C LEU A 177 3.56 4.79 -13.86
N SER A 178 4.63 3.99 -13.90
CA SER A 178 4.81 2.99 -14.94
C SER A 178 5.70 1.84 -14.50
N ASP A 179 5.49 0.69 -15.14
CA ASP A 179 6.35 -0.49 -15.05
C ASP A 179 6.73 -0.99 -16.45
N SER A 180 7.83 -1.72 -16.57
CA SER A 180 8.30 -2.23 -17.85
C SER A 180 8.95 -3.60 -17.74
N THR A 181 8.80 -4.39 -18.81
CA THR A 181 9.44 -5.69 -18.99
C THR A 181 10.06 -5.80 -20.38
N THR A 182 10.95 -6.76 -20.56
CA THR A 182 11.60 -7.00 -21.85
C THR A 182 11.52 -8.46 -22.24
N PHE A 183 11.48 -8.72 -23.54
CA PHE A 183 11.70 -10.04 -24.09
C PHE A 183 12.56 -9.97 -25.36
N THR A 184 13.16 -11.09 -25.74
CA THR A 184 13.93 -11.20 -26.97
C THR A 184 13.05 -11.74 -28.10
N LEU A 185 13.01 -11.04 -29.24
CA LEU A 185 12.45 -11.54 -30.47
C LEU A 185 13.59 -12.08 -31.37
N THR A 186 13.57 -13.37 -31.68
CA THR A 186 14.48 -14.00 -32.64
C THR A 186 13.76 -14.20 -33.97
N VAL A 187 14.30 -13.64 -35.04
CA VAL A 187 13.80 -13.81 -36.42
C VAL A 187 14.72 -14.79 -37.13
N ASN A 188 14.16 -15.92 -37.51
CA ASN A 188 14.87 -17.00 -38.19
C ASN A 188 14.95 -16.75 -39.70
N PRO A 189 16.08 -17.08 -40.35
CA PRO A 189 16.16 -16.99 -41.79
C PRO A 189 15.33 -18.08 -42.50
N VAL A 190 14.69 -17.69 -43.58
CA VAL A 190 13.99 -18.60 -44.51
C VAL A 190 14.63 -18.48 -45.91
N ASN A 191 14.79 -19.61 -46.62
CA ASN A 191 15.44 -19.57 -47.91
C ASN A 191 14.51 -18.95 -48.98
N ASP A 192 14.97 -17.87 -49.57
CA ASP A 192 14.30 -17.19 -50.69
C ASP A 192 14.58 -17.85 -52.06
N ALA A 193 13.61 -17.70 -52.94
CA ALA A 193 13.81 -18.11 -54.32
C ALA A 193 14.77 -17.13 -55.03
N PRO A 194 15.70 -17.62 -55.87
CA PRO A 194 16.57 -16.76 -56.63
C PRO A 194 15.80 -15.83 -57.58
N THR A 195 16.10 -14.53 -57.53
CA THR A 195 15.57 -13.55 -58.50
C THR A 195 16.48 -13.46 -59.72
N LEU A 196 15.87 -13.39 -60.94
CA LEU A 196 16.55 -13.24 -62.21
C LEU A 196 16.74 -11.77 -62.59
#